data_db239c575356e30e187091d7c1a7a732
#
_entry.id   db239c575356e30e187091d7c1a7a732
#
_cell.length_a   1.000
_cell.length_b   1.000
_cell.length_c   1.000
_cell.angle_alpha   90.00
_cell.angle_beta   90.00
_cell.angle_gamma   90.00
#
_symmetry.space_group_name_H-M   'P 1'
#
loop_
_entity.id
_entity.type
_entity.pdbx_description
1 polymer ?
#
loop_
_entity_poly.entity_id
_entity_poly.type
_entity_poly.pdbx_seq_one_letter_code
_entity_poly.pdbx_strand_id
1 'polypeptide(L)'
;MKQLSAAIVEKAPALPTKVIQFGEGNFMRAFIDWQLQQMNQKGLFTGKATIVQPLSQGLGEMLKEQDYLYTVILEGLMNGEVINEAEIITSVESVINPYENWDAYLALAENDDAEFIISNTTEAGIQYNPKDTLENAPQQSFPAKLTALLYRRFQLDKAGFTIIP
;
A
#
# COMPACT_ATOMS: atom_id res chain seq x y z
N MET A 1 15.39 16.68 15.69
CA MET A 1 13.96 16.64 15.31
C MET A 1 13.39 15.36 15.87
N LYS A 2 12.19 15.35 16.45
CA LYS A 2 11.56 14.10 16.89
C LYS A 2 11.06 13.34 15.66
N GLN A 3 11.28 12.04 15.62
CA GLN A 3 10.75 11.16 14.58
C GLN A 3 9.23 11.04 14.75
N LEU A 4 8.48 10.93 13.65
CA LEU A 4 7.05 10.66 13.70
C LEU A 4 6.80 9.31 14.38
N SER A 5 5.77 9.26 15.20
CA SER A 5 5.28 8.02 15.80
C SER A 5 3.83 8.17 16.26
N ALA A 6 3.14 7.08 16.46
CA ALA A 6 1.77 7.04 16.98
C ALA A 6 1.65 7.62 18.42
N ALA A 7 2.78 7.82 19.11
CA ALA A 7 2.79 8.46 20.41
C ALA A 7 2.66 10.00 20.37
N ILE A 8 2.95 10.62 19.22
CA ILE A 8 2.94 12.08 19.06
C ILE A 8 1.93 12.57 18.03
N VAL A 9 1.33 11.67 17.27
CA VAL A 9 0.27 11.97 16.30
C VAL A 9 -1.04 11.47 16.87
N GLU A 10 -2.09 12.30 16.81
CA GLU A 10 -3.42 11.86 17.21
C GLU A 10 -3.81 10.62 16.41
N LYS A 11 -4.23 9.59 17.11
CA LYS A 11 -4.49 8.29 16.52
C LYS A 11 -5.64 8.41 15.51
N ALA A 12 -5.33 8.13 14.25
CA ALA A 12 -6.37 8.02 13.23
C ALA A 12 -7.43 6.99 13.67
N PRO A 13 -8.70 7.15 13.28
CA PRO A 13 -9.72 6.15 13.54
C PRO A 13 -9.25 4.75 13.12
N ALA A 14 -9.63 3.74 13.88
CA ALA A 14 -9.42 2.36 13.46
C ALA A 14 -10.33 2.11 12.24
N LEU A 15 -9.73 2.04 11.06
CA LEU A 15 -10.41 1.76 9.80
C LEU A 15 -9.94 0.42 9.25
N PRO A 16 -10.81 -0.34 8.56
CA PRO A 16 -10.43 -1.59 7.94
C PRO A 16 -9.40 -1.39 6.82
N THR A 17 -8.57 -2.38 6.58
CA THR A 17 -7.67 -2.39 5.40
C THR A 17 -8.48 -2.80 4.18
N LYS A 18 -8.75 -1.84 3.30
CA LYS A 18 -9.52 -2.04 2.07
C LYS A 18 -8.67 -2.04 0.80
N VAL A 19 -7.46 -1.53 0.89
CA VAL A 19 -6.55 -1.38 -0.25
C VAL A 19 -5.29 -2.18 -0.03
N ILE A 20 -4.93 -3.00 -0.99
CA ILE A 20 -3.62 -3.64 -1.12
C ILE A 20 -2.84 -2.84 -2.15
N GLN A 21 -1.81 -2.14 -1.71
CA GLN A 21 -1.02 -1.24 -2.55
C GLN A 21 0.33 -1.85 -2.88
N PHE A 22 0.61 -2.11 -4.15
CA PHE A 22 1.93 -2.54 -4.57
C PHE A 22 2.82 -1.33 -4.86
N GLY A 23 3.79 -1.13 -3.99
CA GLY A 23 4.79 -0.08 -4.07
C GLY A 23 4.71 0.94 -2.93
N GLU A 24 5.88 1.24 -2.37
CA GLU A 24 6.10 2.21 -1.29
C GLU A 24 6.78 3.50 -1.77
N GLY A 25 6.83 3.68 -3.09
CA GLY A 25 7.49 4.84 -3.71
C GLY A 25 6.78 6.17 -3.41
N ASN A 26 7.51 7.28 -3.64
CA ASN A 26 7.02 8.63 -3.35
C ASN A 26 5.71 8.96 -4.05
N PHE A 27 5.52 8.51 -5.30
CA PHE A 27 4.29 8.75 -6.03
C PHE A 27 3.09 8.11 -5.33
N MET A 28 3.17 6.83 -5.00
CA MET A 28 2.07 6.12 -4.33
C MET A 28 1.73 6.79 -2.99
N ARG A 29 2.74 7.09 -2.18
CA ARG A 29 2.58 7.71 -0.87
C ARG A 29 2.03 9.13 -0.93
N ALA A 30 2.53 9.96 -1.84
CA ALA A 30 2.11 11.36 -1.94
C ALA A 30 0.84 11.57 -2.77
N PHE A 31 0.43 10.59 -3.56
CA PHE A 31 -0.75 10.69 -4.41
C PHE A 31 -1.87 9.75 -3.95
N ILE A 32 -1.66 8.45 -3.95
CA ILE A 32 -2.71 7.47 -3.61
C ILE A 32 -3.06 7.52 -2.12
N ASP A 33 -2.06 7.40 -1.24
CA ASP A 33 -2.31 7.36 0.20
C ASP A 33 -2.85 8.69 0.71
N TRP A 34 -2.38 9.81 0.12
CA TRP A 34 -2.94 11.13 0.41
C TRP A 34 -4.41 11.22 -0.04
N GLN A 35 -4.77 10.72 -1.23
CA GLN A 35 -6.16 10.71 -1.69
C GLN A 35 -7.05 9.86 -0.79
N LEU A 36 -6.57 8.67 -0.38
CA LEU A 36 -7.29 7.82 0.58
C LEU A 36 -7.58 8.58 1.88
N GLN A 37 -6.59 9.32 2.39
CA GLN A 37 -6.76 10.15 3.58
C GLN A 37 -7.80 11.25 3.36
N GLN A 38 -7.72 11.98 2.25
CA GLN A 38 -8.70 13.02 1.91
C GLN A 38 -10.12 12.46 1.78
N MET A 39 -10.28 11.28 1.18
CA MET A 39 -11.58 10.62 1.07
C MET A 39 -12.09 10.17 2.43
N ASN A 40 -11.24 9.63 3.30
CA ASN A 40 -11.61 9.26 4.67
C ASN A 40 -12.07 10.47 5.48
N GLN A 41 -11.34 11.59 5.41
CA GLN A 41 -11.69 12.85 6.11
C GLN A 41 -13.03 13.42 5.64
N LYS A 42 -13.37 13.24 4.37
CA LYS A 42 -14.64 13.69 3.77
C LYS A 42 -15.78 12.69 3.92
N GLY A 43 -15.54 11.54 4.55
CA GLY A 43 -16.52 10.46 4.69
C GLY A 43 -16.94 9.78 3.39
N LEU A 44 -16.12 9.92 2.33
CA LEU A 44 -16.36 9.31 1.01
C LEU A 44 -15.79 7.90 0.91
N PHE A 45 -14.88 7.54 1.81
CA PHE A 45 -14.26 6.24 1.94
C PHE A 45 -14.00 5.95 3.42
N THR A 46 -13.96 4.67 3.79
CA THR A 46 -13.67 4.25 5.16
C THR A 46 -12.72 3.07 5.12
N GLY A 47 -11.43 3.37 4.92
CA GLY A 47 -10.43 2.30 4.78
C GLY A 47 -9.01 2.82 4.74
N LYS A 48 -8.07 1.91 4.99
CA LYS A 48 -6.63 2.13 4.91
C LYS A 48 -6.01 1.23 3.86
N ALA A 49 -4.76 1.53 3.52
CA ALA A 49 -3.92 0.70 2.66
C ALA A 49 -2.95 -0.16 3.49
N THR A 50 -2.76 -1.41 3.06
CA THR A 50 -1.57 -2.19 3.37
C THR A 50 -0.66 -2.15 2.14
N ILE A 51 0.56 -1.68 2.33
CA ILE A 51 1.56 -1.60 1.28
C ILE A 51 2.28 -2.94 1.16
N VAL A 52 2.44 -3.42 -0.06
CA VAL A 52 3.29 -4.56 -0.41
C VAL A 52 4.56 -4.02 -1.05
N GLN A 53 5.70 -4.24 -0.39
CA GLN A 53 7.00 -3.86 -0.93
C GLN A 53 7.36 -4.79 -2.10
N PRO A 54 7.56 -4.27 -3.32
CA PRO A 54 7.70 -5.13 -4.50
C PRO A 54 9.08 -5.79 -4.62
N LEU A 55 10.11 -5.21 -3.98
CA LEU A 55 11.50 -5.66 -4.01
C LEU A 55 11.97 -6.07 -2.61
N SER A 56 13.04 -6.87 -2.54
CA SER A 56 13.62 -7.30 -1.26
C SER A 56 14.17 -6.14 -0.42
N GLN A 57 14.58 -5.05 -1.07
CA GLN A 57 15.01 -3.81 -0.43
C GLN A 57 14.06 -2.69 -0.79
N GLY A 58 13.74 -1.81 0.17
CA GLY A 58 12.83 -0.71 -0.03
C GLY A 58 12.68 0.14 1.24
N LEU A 59 11.58 0.85 1.34
CA LEU A 59 11.33 1.79 2.43
C LEU A 59 10.50 1.19 3.59
N GLY A 60 10.16 -0.09 3.53
CA GLY A 60 9.27 -0.74 4.50
C GLY A 60 9.73 -0.58 5.94
N GLU A 61 10.99 -0.85 6.23
CA GLU A 61 11.53 -0.70 7.60
C GLU A 61 11.50 0.75 8.09
N MET A 62 11.87 1.71 7.23
CA MET A 62 11.80 3.13 7.58
C MET A 62 10.36 3.57 7.91
N LEU A 63 9.38 3.09 7.16
CA LEU A 63 7.97 3.39 7.43
C LEU A 63 7.50 2.74 8.73
N LYS A 64 7.93 1.51 8.99
CA LYS A 64 7.62 0.79 10.23
C LYS A 64 8.19 1.48 11.48
N GLU A 65 9.41 2.01 11.42
CA GLU A 65 10.03 2.78 12.50
C GLU A 65 9.23 4.05 12.86
N GLN A 66 8.41 4.54 11.93
CA GLN A 66 7.53 5.71 12.10
C GLN A 66 6.05 5.33 12.30
N ASP A 67 5.76 4.09 12.70
CA ASP A 67 4.39 3.57 12.83
C ASP A 67 3.56 3.78 11.54
N TYR A 68 4.22 3.66 10.37
CA TYR A 68 3.67 3.88 9.01
C TYR A 68 3.21 5.32 8.73
N LEU A 69 3.59 6.27 9.59
CA LEU A 69 3.31 7.69 9.44
C LEU A 69 4.40 8.37 8.61
N TYR A 70 4.01 9.32 7.79
CA TYR A 70 4.95 10.19 7.07
C TYR A 70 4.28 11.50 6.70
N THR A 71 5.10 12.49 6.32
CA THR A 71 4.60 13.82 5.92
C THR A 71 4.61 13.95 4.40
N VAL A 72 3.49 14.41 3.86
CA VAL A 72 3.39 14.91 2.48
C VAL A 72 3.39 16.42 2.50
N ILE A 73 4.22 17.04 1.65
CA ILE A 73 4.26 18.50 1.46
C ILE A 73 3.50 18.79 0.17
N LEU A 74 2.48 19.62 0.29
CA LEU A 74 1.65 20.09 -0.82
C LEU A 74 2.12 21.49 -1.20
N GLU A 75 2.75 21.63 -2.37
CA GLU A 75 3.23 22.90 -2.90
C GLU A 75 2.61 23.16 -4.26
N GLY A 76 2.07 24.36 -4.46
CA GLY A 76 1.48 24.71 -5.75
C GLY A 76 0.62 25.96 -5.70
N LEU A 77 -0.26 26.08 -6.68
CA LEU A 77 -1.25 27.15 -6.78
C LEU A 77 -2.65 26.55 -6.68
N MET A 78 -3.44 27.04 -5.75
CA MET A 78 -4.85 26.71 -5.63
C MET A 78 -5.69 27.97 -5.64
N ASN A 79 -6.61 28.10 -6.61
CA ASN A 79 -7.45 29.29 -6.81
C ASN A 79 -6.65 30.59 -6.97
N GLY A 80 -5.41 30.53 -7.50
CA GLY A 80 -4.52 31.67 -7.68
C GLY A 80 -3.66 32.04 -6.46
N GLU A 81 -3.81 31.33 -5.35
CA GLU A 81 -3.01 31.52 -4.14
C GLU A 81 -1.92 30.43 -4.05
N VAL A 82 -0.75 30.82 -3.55
CA VAL A 82 0.34 29.88 -3.29
C VAL A 82 0.00 29.07 -2.04
N ILE A 83 -0.01 27.74 -2.17
CA ILE A 83 -0.10 26.83 -1.04
C ILE A 83 1.25 26.17 -0.75
N ASN A 84 1.58 26.04 0.53
CA ASN A 84 2.69 25.27 1.04
C ASN A 84 2.25 24.67 2.38
N GLU A 85 1.70 23.46 2.32
CA GLU A 85 1.07 22.80 3.46
C GLU A 85 1.78 21.45 3.71
N ALA A 86 1.95 21.11 4.97
CA ALA A 86 2.46 19.81 5.38
C ALA A 86 1.34 19.00 6.04
N GLU A 87 1.08 17.81 5.51
CA GLU A 87 0.05 16.91 6.03
C GLU A 87 0.67 15.57 6.47
N ILE A 88 0.34 15.12 7.68
CA ILE A 88 0.76 13.81 8.17
C ILE A 88 -0.22 12.76 7.65
N ILE A 89 0.30 11.79 6.92
CA ILE A 89 -0.47 10.68 6.37
C ILE A 89 -0.62 9.59 7.41
N THR A 90 -1.86 9.15 7.60
CA THR A 90 -2.29 8.12 8.57
C THR A 90 -3.13 7.02 7.91
N SER A 91 -3.30 7.09 6.58
CA SER A 91 -4.11 6.17 5.78
C SER A 91 -3.41 4.85 5.47
N VAL A 92 -2.16 4.67 5.89
CA VAL A 92 -1.42 3.40 5.77
C VAL A 92 -1.50 2.65 7.10
N GLU A 93 -1.90 1.37 7.04
CA GLU A 93 -2.00 0.50 8.21
C GLU A 93 -0.70 -0.27 8.46
N SER A 94 -0.08 -0.76 7.39
CA SER A 94 1.11 -1.61 7.49
C SER A 94 1.89 -1.66 6.17
N VAL A 95 3.11 -2.17 6.26
CA VAL A 95 3.92 -2.54 5.10
C VAL A 95 4.34 -4.00 5.24
N ILE A 96 4.15 -4.77 4.18
CA ILE A 96 4.55 -6.18 4.09
C ILE A 96 5.66 -6.31 3.05
N ASN A 97 6.77 -6.95 3.44
CA ASN A 97 7.81 -7.38 2.53
C ASN A 97 7.65 -8.88 2.25
N PRO A 98 7.21 -9.28 1.04
CA PRO A 98 7.01 -10.69 0.70
C PRO A 98 8.28 -11.53 0.79
N TYR A 99 9.47 -10.92 0.69
CA TYR A 99 10.75 -11.62 0.80
C TYR A 99 11.12 -11.95 2.26
N GLU A 100 10.56 -11.24 3.21
CA GLU A 100 10.74 -11.50 4.64
C GLU A 100 9.62 -12.37 5.21
N ASN A 101 8.40 -12.15 4.75
CA ASN A 101 7.23 -12.86 5.26
C ASN A 101 6.22 -13.13 4.13
N TRP A 102 6.44 -14.24 3.43
CA TRP A 102 5.57 -14.69 2.35
C TRP A 102 4.17 -15.08 2.83
N ASP A 103 4.07 -15.68 4.00
CA ASP A 103 2.79 -16.09 4.57
C ASP A 103 1.92 -14.88 4.93
N ALA A 104 2.51 -13.83 5.50
CA ALA A 104 1.80 -12.58 5.76
C ALA A 104 1.31 -11.90 4.45
N TYR A 105 2.10 -12.01 3.38
CA TYR A 105 1.68 -11.54 2.06
C TYR A 105 0.46 -12.31 1.54
N LEU A 106 0.49 -13.64 1.59
CA LEU A 106 -0.62 -14.48 1.13
C LEU A 106 -1.87 -14.32 2.03
N ALA A 107 -1.69 -14.02 3.32
CA ALA A 107 -2.78 -13.76 4.26
C ALA A 107 -3.61 -12.52 3.86
N LEU A 108 -3.09 -11.59 3.05
CA LEU A 108 -3.87 -10.51 2.48
C LEU A 108 -5.06 -11.01 1.63
N ALA A 109 -4.93 -12.19 1.03
CA ALA A 109 -6.03 -12.83 0.32
C ALA A 109 -7.18 -13.28 1.23
N GLU A 110 -6.96 -13.38 2.53
CA GLU A 110 -7.93 -13.80 3.53
C GLU A 110 -8.77 -12.64 4.08
N ASN A 111 -8.31 -11.40 3.87
CA ASN A 111 -8.99 -10.21 4.35
C ASN A 111 -10.30 -9.96 3.59
N ASP A 112 -11.44 -10.06 4.29
CA ASP A 112 -12.76 -9.85 3.71
C ASP A 112 -13.08 -8.37 3.42
N ASP A 113 -12.43 -7.45 4.13
CA ASP A 113 -12.59 -6.01 3.92
C ASP A 113 -11.82 -5.50 2.70
N ALA A 114 -10.84 -6.26 2.19
CA ALA A 114 -10.02 -5.84 1.06
C ALA A 114 -10.82 -5.85 -0.25
N GLU A 115 -10.93 -4.68 -0.86
CA GLU A 115 -11.74 -4.42 -2.06
C GLU A 115 -10.88 -4.09 -3.29
N PHE A 116 -9.72 -3.43 -3.06
CA PHE A 116 -8.90 -2.87 -4.13
C PHE A 116 -7.47 -3.36 -4.09
N ILE A 117 -6.91 -3.57 -5.28
CA ILE A 117 -5.47 -3.69 -5.50
C ILE A 117 -5.04 -2.52 -6.36
N ILE A 118 -4.06 -1.73 -5.90
CA ILE A 118 -3.55 -0.58 -6.63
C ILE A 118 -2.05 -0.76 -6.88
N SER A 119 -1.59 -0.44 -8.08
CA SER A 119 -0.16 -0.44 -8.40
C SER A 119 0.21 0.75 -9.29
N ASN A 120 1.49 1.10 -9.29
CA ASN A 120 2.10 2.03 -10.25
C ASN A 120 3.30 1.33 -10.87
N THR A 121 3.05 0.25 -11.57
CA THR A 121 4.10 -0.60 -12.13
C THR A 121 4.44 -0.14 -13.55
N THR A 122 5.72 0.11 -13.80
CA THR A 122 6.24 0.48 -15.12
C THR A 122 6.32 -0.74 -16.06
N GLU A 123 6.56 -0.50 -17.35
CA GLU A 123 6.71 -1.56 -18.36
C GLU A 123 7.79 -2.59 -17.98
N ALA A 124 8.84 -2.16 -17.30
CA ALA A 124 9.87 -3.07 -16.81
C ALA A 124 9.36 -4.01 -15.71
N GLY A 125 8.41 -3.54 -14.91
CA GLY A 125 7.85 -4.31 -13.79
C GLY A 125 6.78 -5.32 -14.19
N ILE A 126 6.14 -5.17 -15.35
CA ILE A 126 5.06 -6.09 -15.82
C ILE A 126 5.57 -7.22 -16.72
N GLN A 127 6.86 -7.45 -16.77
CA GLN A 127 7.44 -8.49 -17.65
C GLN A 127 7.21 -9.88 -17.10
N TYR A 128 6.94 -10.82 -18.02
CA TYR A 128 6.85 -12.23 -17.71
C TYR A 128 8.24 -12.79 -17.36
N ASN A 129 8.31 -13.53 -16.26
CA ASN A 129 9.53 -14.27 -15.89
C ASN A 129 9.23 -15.78 -15.93
N PRO A 130 9.84 -16.52 -16.88
CA PRO A 130 9.57 -17.97 -17.03
C PRO A 130 10.06 -18.82 -15.85
N LYS A 131 10.85 -18.24 -14.94
CA LYS A 131 11.35 -18.93 -13.75
C LYS A 131 10.37 -18.84 -12.57
N ASP A 132 9.36 -17.97 -12.66
CA ASP A 132 8.35 -17.86 -11.63
C ASP A 132 7.33 -19.00 -11.78
N THR A 133 7.13 -19.74 -10.70
CA THR A 133 6.11 -20.78 -10.55
C THR A 133 5.30 -20.53 -9.29
N LEU A 134 4.17 -21.21 -9.12
CA LEU A 134 3.37 -21.10 -7.89
C LEU A 134 4.06 -21.73 -6.67
N GLU A 135 5.06 -22.59 -6.88
CA GLU A 135 5.85 -23.18 -5.79
C GLU A 135 6.94 -22.23 -5.26
N ASN A 136 7.28 -21.15 -5.98
CA ASN A 136 8.24 -20.17 -5.47
C ASN A 136 7.60 -19.37 -4.32
N ALA A 137 8.40 -19.10 -3.30
CA ALA A 137 8.00 -18.32 -2.13
C ALA A 137 9.15 -17.39 -1.67
N PRO A 138 9.20 -16.14 -2.11
CA PRO A 138 8.32 -15.46 -3.06
C PRO A 138 8.67 -15.72 -4.53
N GLN A 139 7.73 -15.42 -5.41
CA GLN A 139 8.04 -15.21 -6.82
C GLN A 139 8.89 -13.95 -7.01
N GLN A 140 9.65 -13.87 -8.10
CA GLN A 140 10.53 -12.75 -8.34
C GLN A 140 9.81 -11.55 -8.98
N SER A 141 8.97 -11.80 -9.99
CA SER A 141 8.28 -10.74 -10.71
C SER A 141 7.02 -10.27 -9.98
N PHE A 142 6.63 -9.01 -10.23
CA PHE A 142 5.36 -8.46 -9.74
C PHE A 142 4.15 -9.24 -10.28
N PRO A 143 4.05 -9.54 -11.61
CA PRO A 143 2.90 -10.28 -12.12
C PRO A 143 2.72 -11.65 -11.44
N ALA A 144 3.82 -12.35 -11.16
CA ALA A 144 3.73 -13.65 -10.51
C ALA A 144 3.32 -13.54 -9.03
N LYS A 145 3.83 -12.55 -8.29
CA LYS A 145 3.35 -12.25 -6.93
C LYS A 145 1.85 -11.95 -6.93
N LEU A 146 1.40 -11.07 -7.81
CA LEU A 146 -0.02 -10.75 -7.95
C LEU A 146 -0.84 -11.99 -8.29
N THR A 147 -0.36 -12.82 -9.21
CA THR A 147 -1.01 -14.09 -9.56
C THR A 147 -1.15 -15.02 -8.36
N ALA A 148 -0.09 -15.16 -7.54
CA ALA A 148 -0.14 -15.99 -6.34
C ALA A 148 -1.18 -15.48 -5.33
N LEU A 149 -1.27 -14.16 -5.11
CA LEU A 149 -2.28 -13.56 -4.24
C LEU A 149 -3.71 -13.81 -4.75
N LEU A 150 -3.94 -13.58 -6.05
CA LEU A 150 -5.24 -13.81 -6.67
C LEU A 150 -5.63 -15.29 -6.67
N TYR A 151 -4.66 -16.19 -6.91
CA TYR A 151 -4.89 -17.62 -6.86
C TYR A 151 -5.24 -18.08 -5.44
N ARG A 152 -4.55 -17.56 -4.42
CA ARG A 152 -4.91 -17.84 -3.02
C ARG A 152 -6.33 -17.36 -2.70
N ARG A 153 -6.72 -16.17 -3.16
CA ARG A 153 -8.07 -15.62 -3.00
C ARG A 153 -9.13 -16.52 -3.65
N PHE A 154 -8.85 -16.98 -4.86
CA PHE A 154 -9.71 -17.92 -5.58
C PHE A 154 -9.86 -19.26 -4.84
N GLN A 155 -8.77 -19.85 -4.31
CA GLN A 155 -8.82 -21.08 -3.53
C GLN A 155 -9.68 -20.95 -2.26
N LEU A 156 -9.81 -19.76 -1.71
CA LEU A 156 -10.62 -19.47 -0.53
C LEU A 156 -12.09 -19.18 -0.86
N ASP A 157 -12.47 -19.25 -2.13
CA ASP A 157 -13.83 -18.93 -2.62
C ASP A 157 -14.31 -17.53 -2.17
N LYS A 158 -13.41 -16.55 -2.15
CA LYS A 158 -13.71 -15.19 -1.75
C LYS A 158 -13.98 -14.28 -2.96
N ALA A 159 -14.71 -13.18 -2.72
CA ALA A 159 -14.94 -12.16 -3.74
C ALA A 159 -13.62 -11.63 -4.33
N GLY A 160 -13.59 -11.36 -5.61
CA GLY A 160 -12.43 -10.80 -6.31
C GLY A 160 -12.14 -9.37 -5.88
N PHE A 161 -10.97 -8.88 -6.30
CA PHE A 161 -10.56 -7.48 -6.10
C PHE A 161 -10.85 -6.63 -7.34
N THR A 162 -11.09 -5.35 -7.13
CA THR A 162 -10.97 -4.34 -8.19
C THR A 162 -9.50 -3.98 -8.34
N ILE A 163 -8.92 -4.20 -9.52
CA ILE A 163 -7.49 -3.95 -9.77
C ILE A 163 -7.34 -2.65 -10.56
N ILE A 164 -6.52 -1.73 -10.02
CA ILE A 164 -6.18 -0.43 -10.63
C ILE A 164 -4.66 -0.46 -10.85
N PRO A 165 -4.23 -0.68 -12.11
CA PRO A 165 -2.81 -0.76 -12.46
C PRO A 165 -2.13 0.60 -12.54
#